data_644b34cf13768811bfeac25d2a5b4dea
#
_entry.id   644b34cf13768811bfeac25d2a5b4dea
#
_cell.length_a   1.000
_cell.length_b   1.000
_cell.length_c   1.000
_cell.angle_alpha   90.00
_cell.angle_beta   90.00
_cell.angle_gamma   90.00
#
_symmetry.space_group_name_H-M   'P 1'
#
loop_
_entity.id
_entity.type
_entity.pdbx_description
1 polymer ?
#
loop_
_entity_poly.entity_id
_entity_poly.type
_entity_poly.pdbx_seq_one_letter_code
_entity_poly.pdbx_strand_id
1 'polypeptide(L)'
;CISVEPHSANCLFESIKTGNRVSVKNDETTTMAGLNCGSVSTLAWNILKNGLVGSISISDKLSEEAMITLASPVSGDPVIISGESGASGLGALIGLCKKHDFNTFKEKICLNKTSTVLVINTEGDTDRSNYKRVMAANIENNFQFQK
;
A
#
# COMPACT_ATOMS: atom_id res chain seq x y z
N CYS A 1 -9.51 -9.24 -6.83
CA CYS A 1 -8.50 -8.91 -5.82
C CYS A 1 -7.32 -8.24 -6.50
N ILE A 2 -6.67 -7.28 -5.80
CA ILE A 2 -5.47 -6.55 -6.26
C ILE A 2 -4.42 -6.72 -5.17
N SER A 3 -3.20 -7.09 -5.55
CA SER A 3 -2.07 -7.13 -4.62
C SER A 3 -1.37 -5.78 -4.55
N VAL A 4 -0.79 -5.49 -3.39
CA VAL A 4 0.01 -4.27 -3.16
C VAL A 4 1.36 -4.67 -2.58
N GLU A 5 2.43 -4.11 -3.13
CA GLU A 5 3.81 -4.36 -2.71
C GLU A 5 4.62 -3.06 -2.67
N PRO A 6 5.71 -2.99 -1.88
CA PRO A 6 6.65 -1.87 -1.96
C PRO A 6 7.45 -1.89 -3.26
N HIS A 7 7.91 -0.74 -3.73
CA HIS A 7 8.74 -0.65 -4.96
C HIS A 7 10.02 -1.48 -4.86
N SER A 8 10.65 -1.53 -3.68
CA SER A 8 11.91 -2.24 -3.45
C SER A 8 11.76 -3.76 -3.34
N ALA A 9 10.53 -4.28 -3.17
CA ALA A 9 10.25 -5.71 -2.97
C ALA A 9 8.96 -6.12 -3.70
N ASN A 10 8.89 -5.86 -5.01
CA ASN A 10 7.70 -6.03 -5.85
C ASN A 10 7.71 -7.36 -6.64
N CYS A 11 8.12 -8.45 -6.02
CA CYS A 11 8.29 -9.73 -6.69
C CYS A 11 7.02 -10.31 -7.30
N LEU A 12 5.86 -10.11 -6.67
CA LEU A 12 4.59 -10.56 -7.21
C LEU A 12 4.14 -9.68 -8.40
N PHE A 13 4.34 -8.36 -8.31
CA PHE A 13 4.08 -7.44 -9.42
C PHE A 13 4.85 -7.84 -10.68
N GLU A 14 6.18 -8.06 -10.56
CA GLU A 14 7.01 -8.50 -11.69
C GLU A 14 6.63 -9.91 -12.17
N SER A 15 6.23 -10.79 -11.25
CA SER A 15 5.76 -12.13 -11.61
C SER A 15 4.44 -12.10 -12.40
N ILE A 16 3.47 -11.27 -11.99
CA ILE A 16 2.20 -11.10 -12.72
C ILE A 16 2.45 -10.50 -14.11
N LYS A 17 3.33 -9.50 -14.20
CA LYS A 17 3.69 -8.84 -15.45
C LYS A 17 4.33 -9.78 -16.47
N THR A 18 5.16 -10.70 -16.01
CA THR A 18 5.87 -11.67 -16.87
C THR A 18 5.12 -12.98 -17.09
N GLY A 19 4.09 -13.26 -16.28
CA GLY A 19 3.38 -14.54 -16.27
C GLY A 19 4.17 -15.70 -15.61
N ASN A 20 5.36 -15.43 -15.08
CA ASN A 20 6.24 -16.41 -14.44
C ASN A 20 6.71 -15.90 -13.09
N ARG A 21 7.01 -16.81 -12.15
CA ARG A 21 7.62 -16.42 -10.89
C ARG A 21 8.99 -15.79 -11.11
N VAL A 22 9.11 -14.54 -10.66
CA VAL A 22 10.35 -13.76 -10.71
C VAL A 22 10.79 -13.49 -9.27
N SER A 23 12.09 -13.58 -9.02
CA SER A 23 12.71 -13.08 -7.79
C SER A 23 13.32 -11.72 -8.06
N VAL A 24 13.09 -10.77 -7.17
CA VAL A 24 13.70 -9.44 -7.20
C VAL A 24 14.80 -9.37 -6.15
N LYS A 25 15.85 -8.57 -6.42
CA LYS A 25 16.87 -8.28 -5.42
C LYS A 25 16.29 -7.22 -4.46
N ASN A 26 16.38 -7.50 -3.17
CA ASN A 26 15.99 -6.54 -2.13
C ASN A 26 17.20 -5.71 -1.71
N ASP A 27 17.81 -5.00 -2.66
CA ASP A 27 19.00 -4.17 -2.42
C ASP A 27 18.66 -2.89 -1.64
N GLU A 28 17.38 -2.49 -1.67
CA GLU A 28 16.84 -1.38 -0.91
C GLU A 28 15.84 -1.89 0.15
N THR A 29 15.94 -1.33 1.35
CA THR A 29 14.99 -1.65 2.43
C THR A 29 13.74 -0.81 2.31
N THR A 30 12.59 -1.40 2.61
CA THR A 30 11.30 -0.71 2.76
C THR A 30 10.91 -0.64 4.23
N THR A 31 10.18 0.40 4.62
CA THR A 31 9.56 0.48 5.95
C THR A 31 8.41 -0.51 6.11
N MET A 32 7.82 -0.97 5.00
CA MET A 32 6.79 -2.04 4.99
C MET A 32 7.45 -3.41 5.23
N ALA A 33 8.00 -3.63 6.43
CA ALA A 33 8.82 -4.80 6.75
C ALA A 33 8.11 -6.13 6.50
N GLY A 34 6.81 -6.23 6.77
CA GLY A 34 5.99 -7.41 6.50
C GLY A 34 5.79 -7.72 5.02
N LEU A 35 6.09 -6.77 4.13
CA LEU A 35 6.02 -6.91 2.67
C LEU A 35 7.39 -6.99 2.01
N ASN A 36 8.49 -6.98 2.76
CA ASN A 36 9.84 -7.03 2.22
C ASN A 36 10.23 -8.44 1.78
N CYS A 37 9.60 -8.93 0.71
CA CYS A 37 9.79 -10.27 0.17
C CYS A 37 10.40 -10.23 -1.23
N GLY A 38 11.52 -10.95 -1.42
CA GLY A 38 12.23 -11.02 -2.72
C GLY A 38 11.68 -12.07 -3.68
N SER A 39 10.77 -12.96 -3.24
CA SER A 39 10.23 -14.01 -4.10
C SER A 39 8.82 -14.44 -3.69
N VAL A 40 8.01 -14.78 -4.69
CA VAL A 40 6.63 -15.22 -4.49
C VAL A 40 6.59 -16.65 -3.95
N SER A 41 5.73 -16.90 -2.95
CA SER A 41 5.47 -18.26 -2.44
C SER A 41 5.07 -19.21 -3.58
N THR A 42 5.71 -20.37 -3.61
CA THR A 42 5.43 -21.43 -4.61
C THR A 42 3.99 -21.92 -4.51
N LEU A 43 3.50 -22.09 -3.28
CA LEU A 43 2.15 -22.57 -3.02
C LEU A 43 1.10 -21.52 -3.41
N ALA A 44 1.35 -20.25 -3.08
CA ALA A 44 0.41 -19.17 -3.37
C ALA A 44 0.36 -18.79 -4.86
N TRP A 45 1.45 -19.00 -5.62
CA TRP A 45 1.56 -18.55 -7.01
C TRP A 45 0.43 -19.02 -7.91
N ASN A 46 0.07 -20.31 -7.82
CA ASN A 46 -0.98 -20.88 -8.66
C ASN A 46 -2.37 -20.28 -8.40
N ILE A 47 -2.61 -19.82 -7.18
CA ILE A 47 -3.83 -19.13 -6.79
C ILE A 47 -3.76 -17.68 -7.24
N LEU A 48 -2.67 -16.99 -6.92
CA LEU A 48 -2.50 -15.55 -7.16
C LEU A 48 -2.49 -15.20 -8.64
N LYS A 49 -1.76 -15.94 -9.48
CA LYS A 49 -1.67 -15.67 -10.91
C LYS A 49 -3.01 -15.76 -11.65
N ASN A 50 -3.96 -16.53 -11.11
CA ASN A 50 -5.30 -16.70 -11.70
C ASN A 50 -6.38 -15.88 -10.97
N GLY A 51 -6.14 -15.48 -9.72
CA GLY A 51 -7.13 -14.80 -8.88
C GLY A 51 -6.97 -13.29 -8.80
N LEU A 52 -5.78 -12.75 -9.16
CA LEU A 52 -5.56 -11.32 -9.15
C LEU A 52 -6.03 -10.68 -10.45
N VAL A 53 -6.77 -9.59 -10.35
CA VAL A 53 -7.12 -8.72 -11.50
C VAL A 53 -6.05 -7.67 -11.78
N GLY A 54 -5.10 -7.50 -10.86
CA GLY A 54 -3.97 -6.58 -11.01
C GLY A 54 -3.03 -6.63 -9.82
N SER A 55 -1.88 -6.00 -9.97
CA SER A 55 -0.88 -5.80 -8.93
C SER A 55 -0.41 -4.35 -8.97
N ILE A 56 -0.19 -3.77 -7.80
CA ILE A 56 0.24 -2.38 -7.64
C ILE A 56 1.52 -2.37 -6.81
N SER A 57 2.49 -1.60 -7.25
CA SER A 57 3.68 -1.31 -6.48
C SER A 57 3.63 0.14 -6.00
N ILE A 58 3.92 0.39 -4.71
CA ILE A 58 3.84 1.69 -4.07
C ILE A 58 5.15 2.09 -3.39
N SER A 59 5.34 3.40 -3.19
CA SER A 59 6.42 3.92 -2.33
C SER A 59 6.02 3.87 -0.85
N ASP A 60 7.02 3.84 0.03
CA ASP A 60 6.83 3.92 1.48
C ASP A 60 6.04 5.18 1.90
N LYS A 61 6.23 6.29 1.18
CA LYS A 61 5.47 7.53 1.42
C LYS A 61 3.97 7.38 1.28
N LEU A 62 3.49 6.55 0.36
CA LEU A 62 2.05 6.29 0.22
C LEU A 62 1.52 5.44 1.37
N SER A 63 2.33 4.52 1.88
CA SER A 63 1.97 3.76 3.09
C SER A 63 1.94 4.67 4.33
N GLU A 64 2.94 5.54 4.51
CA GLU A 64 2.96 6.52 5.60
C GLU A 64 1.76 7.48 5.54
N GLU A 65 1.39 7.94 4.35
CA GLU A 65 0.20 8.76 4.15
C GLU A 65 -1.08 8.03 4.54
N ALA A 66 -1.17 6.75 4.22
CA ALA A 66 -2.30 5.92 4.62
C ALA A 66 -2.37 5.70 6.13
N MET A 67 -1.22 5.50 6.80
CA MET A 67 -1.15 5.44 8.27
C MET A 67 -1.73 6.70 8.90
N ILE A 68 -1.33 7.88 8.40
CA ILE A 68 -1.82 9.18 8.87
C ILE A 68 -3.34 9.30 8.63
N THR A 69 -3.80 8.92 7.45
CA THR A 69 -5.23 8.98 7.09
C THR A 69 -6.08 8.10 8.02
N LEU A 70 -5.62 6.90 8.35
CA LEU A 70 -6.28 6.00 9.28
C LEU A 70 -6.28 6.51 10.73
N ALA A 71 -5.19 7.16 11.14
CA ALA A 71 -5.05 7.73 12.49
C ALA A 71 -5.80 9.06 12.66
N SER A 72 -6.11 9.75 11.55
CA SER A 72 -6.80 11.06 11.55
C SER A 72 -8.03 11.00 10.66
N PRO A 73 -9.06 10.24 11.04
CA PRO A 73 -10.22 10.00 10.20
C PRO A 73 -11.08 11.26 10.03
N VAL A 74 -11.91 11.25 8.99
CA VAL A 74 -13.00 12.25 8.84
C VAL A 74 -14.02 12.09 9.95
N SER A 75 -14.74 13.16 10.25
CA SER A 75 -15.73 13.17 11.32
C SER A 75 -16.72 12.00 11.21
N GLY A 76 -16.84 11.24 12.28
CA GLY A 76 -17.75 10.08 12.39
C GLY A 76 -17.09 8.72 12.15
N ASP A 77 -15.91 8.68 11.55
CA ASP A 77 -15.18 7.44 11.36
C ASP A 77 -14.32 7.08 12.58
N PRO A 78 -14.11 5.80 12.88
CA PRO A 78 -13.24 5.38 13.96
C PRO A 78 -11.77 5.63 13.63
N VAL A 79 -10.97 5.94 14.63
CA VAL A 79 -9.50 5.94 14.54
C VAL A 79 -9.01 4.51 14.35
N ILE A 80 -8.18 4.28 13.35
CA ILE A 80 -7.57 2.99 13.08
C ILE A 80 -6.04 3.13 13.20
N ILE A 81 -5.45 2.36 14.08
CA ILE A 81 -3.98 2.25 14.20
C ILE A 81 -3.51 1.17 13.25
N SER A 82 -2.64 1.54 12.32
CA SER A 82 -2.05 0.64 11.34
C SER A 82 -0.55 0.90 11.23
N GLY A 83 0.22 -0.17 11.14
CA GLY A 83 1.62 -0.09 10.71
C GLY A 83 1.73 0.01 9.19
N GLU A 84 2.97 0.09 8.72
CA GLU A 84 3.32 0.40 7.33
C GLU A 84 2.80 -0.66 6.36
N SER A 85 3.00 -1.94 6.68
CA SER A 85 2.54 -3.02 5.81
C SER A 85 1.01 -3.11 5.81
N GLY A 86 0.37 -2.90 6.97
CA GLY A 86 -1.09 -2.92 7.11
C GLY A 86 -1.78 -1.79 6.35
N ALA A 87 -1.18 -0.61 6.31
CA ALA A 87 -1.72 0.57 5.62
C ALA A 87 -1.51 0.55 4.09
N SER A 88 -0.67 -0.33 3.57
CA SER A 88 -0.28 -0.37 2.16
C SER A 88 -1.45 -0.43 1.19
N GLY A 89 -2.50 -1.21 1.51
CA GLY A 89 -3.70 -1.31 0.68
C GLY A 89 -4.42 0.03 0.52
N LEU A 90 -4.57 0.80 1.60
CA LEU A 90 -5.12 2.16 1.55
C LEU A 90 -4.14 3.11 0.81
N GLY A 91 -2.84 2.96 1.01
CA GLY A 91 -1.82 3.72 0.30
C GLY A 91 -1.91 3.56 -1.21
N ALA A 92 -2.15 2.34 -1.69
CA ALA A 92 -2.40 2.09 -3.11
C ALA A 92 -3.68 2.79 -3.61
N LEU A 93 -4.77 2.73 -2.85
CA LEU A 93 -6.02 3.42 -3.20
C LEU A 93 -5.82 4.93 -3.27
N ILE A 94 -5.14 5.53 -2.30
CA ILE A 94 -4.78 6.96 -2.29
C ILE A 94 -3.97 7.31 -3.55
N GLY A 95 -2.95 6.52 -3.87
CA GLY A 95 -2.12 6.72 -5.06
C GLY A 95 -2.93 6.67 -6.34
N LEU A 96 -3.83 5.69 -6.48
CA LEU A 96 -4.74 5.58 -7.63
C LEU A 96 -5.68 6.79 -7.76
N CYS A 97 -6.17 7.32 -6.65
CA CYS A 97 -7.10 8.45 -6.66
C CYS A 97 -6.39 9.79 -6.98
N LYS A 98 -5.14 9.97 -6.54
CA LYS A 98 -4.40 11.22 -6.71
C LYS A 98 -3.78 11.39 -8.10
N LYS A 99 -3.37 10.31 -8.76
CA LYS A 99 -2.62 10.39 -10.01
C LYS A 99 -3.50 10.10 -11.23
N HIS A 100 -3.49 11.03 -12.18
CA HIS A 100 -4.22 10.88 -13.46
C HIS A 100 -3.65 9.76 -14.35
N ASP A 101 -2.37 9.45 -14.24
CA ASP A 101 -1.69 8.41 -15.02
C ASP A 101 -2.30 7.00 -14.85
N PHE A 102 -3.05 6.80 -13.76
CA PHE A 102 -3.71 5.52 -13.47
C PHE A 102 -5.16 5.44 -13.97
N ASN A 103 -5.65 6.40 -14.77
CA ASN A 103 -7.04 6.37 -15.24
C ASN A 103 -7.36 5.09 -16.03
N THR A 104 -6.48 4.68 -16.95
CA THR A 104 -6.66 3.42 -17.69
C THR A 104 -6.73 2.19 -16.79
N PHE A 105 -5.93 2.17 -15.71
CA PHE A 105 -5.99 1.07 -14.74
C PHE A 105 -7.30 1.11 -13.94
N LYS A 106 -7.72 2.30 -13.47
CA LYS A 106 -9.01 2.48 -12.76
C LYS A 106 -10.19 2.05 -13.61
N GLU A 107 -10.20 2.39 -14.90
CA GLU A 107 -11.23 1.95 -15.84
C GLU A 107 -11.27 0.42 -15.96
N LYS A 108 -10.12 -0.22 -16.13
CA LYS A 108 -10.02 -1.70 -16.24
C LYS A 108 -10.53 -2.44 -15.00
N ILE A 109 -10.34 -1.88 -13.81
CA ILE A 109 -10.83 -2.47 -12.55
C ILE A 109 -12.21 -1.92 -12.15
N CYS A 110 -12.83 -1.10 -12.99
CA CYS A 110 -14.12 -0.44 -12.75
C CYS A 110 -14.14 0.43 -11.48
N LEU A 111 -13.02 0.99 -11.07
CA LEU A 111 -12.92 1.86 -9.88
C LEU A 111 -13.47 3.25 -10.20
N ASN A 112 -14.53 3.64 -9.50
CA ASN A 112 -15.21 4.93 -9.66
C ASN A 112 -15.74 5.45 -8.30
N LYS A 113 -16.42 6.60 -8.32
CA LYS A 113 -16.92 7.27 -7.09
C LYS A 113 -17.97 6.47 -6.30
N THR A 114 -18.60 5.49 -6.90
CA THR A 114 -19.61 4.62 -6.26
C THR A 114 -19.05 3.26 -5.85
N SER A 115 -17.75 3.02 -6.08
CA SER A 115 -17.13 1.74 -5.75
C SER A 115 -16.98 1.59 -4.23
N THR A 116 -17.29 0.39 -3.73
CA THR A 116 -16.96 -0.04 -2.38
C THR A 116 -15.64 -0.81 -2.43
N VAL A 117 -14.65 -0.37 -1.66
CA VAL A 117 -13.32 -0.98 -1.62
C VAL A 117 -13.08 -1.59 -0.25
N LEU A 118 -12.77 -2.88 -0.20
CA LEU A 118 -12.33 -3.57 1.00
C LEU A 118 -10.80 -3.50 1.07
N VAL A 119 -10.28 -2.92 2.14
CA VAL A 119 -8.86 -2.91 2.49
C VAL A 119 -8.64 -3.72 3.76
N ILE A 120 -7.63 -4.58 3.77
CA ILE A 120 -7.33 -5.43 4.91
C ILE A 120 -6.13 -4.84 5.64
N ASN A 121 -6.34 -4.34 6.87
CA ASN A 121 -5.26 -3.94 7.77
C ASN A 121 -4.72 -5.19 8.46
N THR A 122 -3.45 -5.50 8.24
CA THR A 122 -2.82 -6.74 8.71
C THR A 122 -1.93 -6.56 9.94
N GLU A 123 -1.70 -5.33 10.38
CA GLU A 123 -0.88 -5.04 11.56
C GLU A 123 -1.26 -3.70 12.22
N GLY A 124 -0.95 -3.59 13.53
CA GLY A 124 -0.99 -2.34 14.28
C GLY A 124 0.37 -1.61 14.29
N ASP A 125 0.62 -0.80 15.31
CA ASP A 125 1.86 -0.04 15.53
C ASP A 125 3.01 -0.92 16.08
N THR A 126 3.33 -2.00 15.41
CA THR A 126 4.36 -2.96 15.83
C THR A 126 5.73 -2.31 15.96
N ASP A 127 6.11 -1.44 15.02
CA ASP A 127 7.23 -0.50 15.16
C ASP A 127 6.73 0.85 15.72
N ARG A 128 6.64 0.93 17.05
CA ARG A 128 6.17 2.15 17.71
C ARG A 128 7.06 3.36 17.49
N SER A 129 8.34 3.17 17.24
CA SER A 129 9.28 4.27 16.99
C SER A 129 9.02 4.89 15.63
N ASN A 130 8.88 4.07 14.60
CA ASN A 130 8.56 4.54 13.27
C ASN A 130 7.13 5.10 13.18
N TYR A 131 6.16 4.47 13.83
CA TYR A 131 4.80 5.00 13.93
C TYR A 131 4.78 6.44 14.50
N LYS A 132 5.49 6.67 15.63
CA LYS A 132 5.59 8.02 16.22
C LYS A 132 6.27 9.00 15.28
N ARG A 133 7.32 8.59 14.56
CA ARG A 133 8.00 9.43 13.57
C ARG A 133 7.04 9.88 12.47
N VAL A 134 6.28 8.96 11.91
CA VAL A 134 5.31 9.24 10.84
C VAL A 134 4.22 10.20 11.32
N MET A 135 3.67 9.97 12.53
CA MET A 135 2.63 10.84 13.09
C MET A 135 3.16 12.24 13.42
N ALA A 136 4.40 12.38 13.94
CA ALA A 136 5.02 13.66 14.24
C ALA A 136 5.27 14.49 12.98
N ALA A 137 5.77 13.87 11.90
CA ALA A 137 6.00 14.56 10.63
C ALA A 137 4.72 15.16 10.03
N ASN A 138 3.56 14.54 10.26
CA ASN A 138 2.27 15.09 9.84
C ASN A 138 1.90 16.38 10.61
N ILE A 139 2.18 16.42 11.90
CA ILE A 139 1.89 17.59 12.75
C ILE A 139 2.72 18.81 12.26
N GLU A 140 4.01 18.62 12.00
CA GLU A 140 4.89 19.68 11.51
C GLU A 140 4.44 20.24 10.15
N ASN A 141 4.05 19.40 9.23
CA ASN A 141 3.53 19.82 7.92
C ASN A 141 2.24 20.65 8.07
N ASN A 142 1.33 20.29 8.95
CA ASN A 142 0.09 21.03 9.17
C ASN A 142 0.33 22.42 9.79
N PHE A 143 1.37 22.62 10.58
CA PHE A 143 1.74 23.94 11.11
C PHE A 143 2.39 24.86 10.08
N GLN A 144 3.01 24.35 9.03
CA GLN A 144 3.61 25.16 7.97
C GLN A 144 2.60 25.76 6.99
N PHE A 145 1.40 25.19 6.87
CA PHE A 145 0.33 25.69 6.00
C PHE A 145 -0.61 26.72 6.66
N GLN A 146 -0.36 27.10 7.93
CA GLN A 146 -1.17 28.10 8.66
C GLN A 146 -0.50 29.49 8.77
N LYS A 147 0.51 29.76 7.94
CA LYS A 147 1.18 31.07 7.93
C LYS A 147 0.82 31.82 6.62
#